data_dad325b395dda365fad684496e6d1e0b
#
_entry.id   dad325b395dda365fad684496e6d1e0b
#
_cell.length_a   1.000
_cell.length_b   1.000
_cell.length_c   1.000
_cell.angle_alpha   90.00
_cell.angle_beta   90.00
_cell.angle_gamma   90.00
#
_symmetry.space_group_name_H-M   'P 1'
#
loop_
_entity.id
_entity.type
_entity.pdbx_description
1 polymer ?
#
loop_
_entity_poly.entity_id
_entity_poly.type
_entity_poly.pdbx_seq_one_letter_code
_entity_poly.pdbx_strand_id
1 'polypeptide(L)'
;MVNSVKYFEEVCINKFSEMSEEFAKNPKNIDSYVKKLTSQLIKLGQVIIKETLEEFDMIIKEIPERKEKWYVERTVEKSLITSLCAVSFNKTLYKDKKTGNMFIFLIK
;
A
#
# COMPACT_ATOMS: atom_id res chain seq x y z
N MET A 1 7.54 -0.54 -6.79
CA MET A 1 6.47 0.14 -7.56
C MET A 1 5.90 -0.63 -8.76
N VAL A 2 6.44 -1.81 -9.05
CA VAL A 2 5.99 -2.58 -10.22
C VAL A 2 4.50 -2.95 -10.15
N ASN A 3 4.02 -3.41 -8.97
CA ASN A 3 2.64 -3.83 -8.79
C ASN A 3 1.66 -2.66 -8.88
N SER A 4 2.04 -1.49 -8.39
CA SER A 4 1.21 -0.29 -8.47
C SER A 4 1.07 0.22 -9.91
N VAL A 5 2.15 0.21 -10.67
CA VAL A 5 2.14 0.58 -12.09
C VAL A 5 1.27 -0.39 -12.88
N LYS A 6 1.41 -1.68 -12.63
CA LYS A 6 0.62 -2.72 -13.26
C LYS A 6 -0.87 -2.57 -12.96
N TYR A 7 -1.22 -2.32 -11.70
CA TYR A 7 -2.59 -2.07 -11.29
C TYR A 7 -3.16 -0.85 -12.00
N PHE A 8 -2.39 0.24 -12.08
CA PHE A 8 -2.80 1.44 -12.78
C PHE A 8 -3.08 1.15 -14.26
N GLU A 9 -2.17 0.48 -14.95
CA GLU A 9 -2.29 0.18 -16.38
C GLU A 9 -3.42 -0.80 -16.70
N GLU A 10 -3.55 -1.87 -15.91
CA GLU A 10 -4.50 -2.94 -16.21
C GLU A 10 -5.92 -2.67 -15.69
N VAL A 11 -6.05 -1.95 -14.59
CA VAL A 11 -7.34 -1.76 -13.92
C VAL A 11 -7.80 -0.31 -13.96
N CYS A 12 -6.97 0.63 -13.50
CA CYS A 12 -7.40 2.01 -13.30
C CYS A 12 -7.72 2.73 -14.59
N ILE A 13 -6.88 2.58 -15.62
CA ILE A 13 -7.08 3.24 -16.90
C ILE A 13 -8.41 2.83 -17.52
N ASN A 14 -8.71 1.53 -17.52
CA ASN A 14 -9.98 1.00 -18.06
C ASN A 14 -11.17 1.53 -17.27
N LYS A 15 -11.08 1.55 -15.95
CA LYS A 15 -12.16 2.05 -15.09
C LYS A 15 -12.39 3.55 -15.29
N PHE A 16 -11.34 4.32 -15.42
CA PHE A 16 -11.45 5.75 -15.68
C PHE A 16 -12.13 6.01 -17.03
N SER A 17 -11.76 5.24 -18.06
CA SER A 17 -12.40 5.34 -19.39
C SER A 17 -13.88 5.00 -19.32
N GLU A 18 -14.24 3.92 -18.64
CA GLU A 18 -15.64 3.50 -18.45
C GLU A 18 -16.46 4.57 -17.73
N MET A 19 -15.89 5.17 -16.66
CA MET A 19 -16.56 6.22 -15.91
C MET A 19 -16.81 7.46 -16.77
N SER A 20 -15.83 7.85 -17.59
CA SER A 20 -15.94 8.99 -18.48
C SER A 20 -17.00 8.76 -19.57
N GLU A 21 -17.06 7.56 -20.14
CA GLU A 21 -18.07 7.19 -21.12
C GLU A 21 -19.46 7.19 -20.53
N GLU A 22 -19.62 6.65 -19.33
CA GLU A 22 -20.89 6.63 -18.61
C GLU A 22 -21.39 8.05 -18.33
N PHE A 23 -20.50 8.92 -17.87
CA PHE A 23 -20.83 10.33 -17.64
C PHE A 23 -21.22 11.03 -18.92
N ALA A 24 -20.51 10.79 -20.03
CA ALA A 24 -20.82 11.41 -21.33
C ALA A 24 -22.20 11.01 -21.82
N LYS A 25 -22.67 9.81 -21.51
CA LYS A 25 -24.02 9.34 -21.85
C LYS A 25 -25.11 9.97 -21.00
N ASN A 26 -24.79 10.33 -19.75
CA ASN A 26 -25.74 10.93 -18.81
C ASN A 26 -25.06 12.02 -17.98
N PRO A 27 -24.80 13.20 -18.56
CA PRO A 27 -24.05 14.27 -17.89
C PRO A 27 -24.80 14.92 -16.71
N LYS A 28 -26.03 14.55 -16.45
CA LYS A 28 -26.79 15.07 -15.31
C LYS A 28 -26.34 14.48 -13.96
N ASN A 29 -25.58 13.39 -14.00
CA ASN A 29 -25.20 12.64 -12.80
C ASN A 29 -23.73 12.86 -12.42
N ILE A 30 -23.32 14.12 -12.30
CA ILE A 30 -21.94 14.49 -11.98
C ILE A 30 -21.52 13.98 -10.59
N ASP A 31 -22.41 13.99 -9.61
CA ASP A 31 -22.09 13.53 -8.25
C ASP A 31 -21.72 12.06 -8.22
N SER A 32 -22.44 11.23 -8.97
CA SER A 32 -22.12 9.80 -9.08
C SER A 32 -20.77 9.59 -9.75
N TYR A 33 -20.49 10.34 -10.81
CA TYR A 33 -19.19 10.29 -11.49
C TYR A 33 -18.04 10.63 -10.53
N VAL A 34 -18.17 11.74 -9.80
CA VAL A 34 -17.13 12.19 -8.86
C VAL A 34 -16.91 11.15 -7.75
N LYS A 35 -17.98 10.57 -7.21
CA LYS A 35 -17.87 9.54 -6.17
C LYS A 35 -17.15 8.29 -6.67
N LYS A 36 -17.48 7.83 -7.86
CA LYS A 36 -16.82 6.68 -8.48
C LYS A 36 -15.34 6.94 -8.73
N LEU A 37 -15.02 8.10 -9.28
CA LEU A 37 -13.66 8.52 -9.54
C LEU A 37 -12.85 8.58 -8.25
N THR A 38 -13.38 9.24 -7.22
CA THR A 38 -12.73 9.37 -5.92
C THR A 38 -12.47 7.99 -5.30
N SER A 39 -13.45 7.11 -5.33
CA SER A 39 -13.30 5.75 -4.82
C SER A 39 -12.17 4.99 -5.51
N GLN A 40 -12.07 5.10 -6.84
CA GLN A 40 -11.01 4.43 -7.59
C GLN A 40 -9.64 5.03 -7.31
N LEU A 41 -9.55 6.35 -7.14
CA LEU A 41 -8.31 7.02 -6.78
C LEU A 41 -7.83 6.59 -5.39
N ILE A 42 -8.74 6.42 -4.43
CA ILE A 42 -8.41 5.91 -3.09
C ILE A 42 -7.87 4.48 -3.18
N LYS A 43 -8.48 3.62 -3.99
CA LYS A 43 -7.99 2.25 -4.19
C LYS A 43 -6.58 2.23 -4.77
N LEU A 44 -6.31 3.07 -5.75
CA LEU A 44 -4.97 3.21 -6.31
C LEU A 44 -3.99 3.69 -5.24
N GLY A 45 -4.39 4.67 -4.43
CA GLY A 45 -3.59 5.17 -3.33
C GLY A 45 -3.25 4.08 -2.31
N GLN A 46 -4.22 3.23 -1.96
CA GLN A 46 -3.99 2.10 -1.05
C GLN A 46 -2.94 1.12 -1.60
N VAL A 47 -3.01 0.80 -2.88
CA VAL A 47 -2.05 -0.10 -3.54
C VAL A 47 -0.65 0.51 -3.51
N ILE A 48 -0.51 1.80 -3.82
CA ILE A 48 0.77 2.49 -3.82
C ILE A 48 1.37 2.53 -2.42
N ILE A 49 0.59 2.91 -1.42
CA ILE A 49 1.06 3.00 -0.03
C ILE A 49 1.51 1.62 0.48
N LYS A 50 0.69 0.60 0.26
CA LYS A 50 1.02 -0.77 0.67
C LYS A 50 2.35 -1.23 0.06
N GLU A 51 2.51 -1.06 -1.25
CA GLU A 51 3.71 -1.48 -1.95
C GLU A 51 4.94 -0.71 -1.46
N THR A 52 4.80 0.61 -1.25
CA THR A 52 5.89 1.45 -0.73
C THR A 52 6.34 0.99 0.65
N LEU A 53 5.39 0.72 1.55
CA LEU A 53 5.71 0.26 2.91
C LEU A 53 6.35 -1.12 2.91
N GLU A 54 5.90 -2.02 2.06
CA GLU A 54 6.46 -3.37 1.95
C GLU A 54 7.85 -3.35 1.31
N GLU A 55 8.09 -2.49 0.32
CA GLU A 55 9.43 -2.28 -0.26
C GLU A 55 10.40 -1.72 0.78
N PHE A 56 9.96 -0.76 1.59
CA PHE A 56 10.76 -0.20 2.67
C PHE A 56 11.15 -1.29 3.69
N ASP A 57 10.20 -2.16 4.04
CA ASP A 57 10.46 -3.29 4.94
C ASP A 57 11.53 -4.23 4.37
N MET A 58 11.48 -4.50 3.06
CA MET A 58 12.50 -5.32 2.40
C MET A 58 13.88 -4.65 2.42
N ILE A 59 13.94 -3.34 2.23
CA ILE A 59 15.20 -2.59 2.29
C ILE A 59 15.82 -2.71 3.69
N ILE A 60 15.02 -2.53 4.74
CA ILE A 60 15.48 -2.69 6.13
C ILE A 60 15.99 -4.11 6.36
N LYS A 61 15.29 -5.11 5.86
CA LYS A 61 15.64 -6.51 6.02
C LYS A 61 17.04 -6.83 5.47
N GLU A 62 17.46 -6.15 4.41
CA GLU A 62 18.72 -6.37 3.75
C GLU A 62 19.88 -5.52 4.29
N ILE A 63 19.64 -4.62 5.25
CA ILE A 63 20.69 -3.80 5.85
C ILE A 63 21.64 -4.71 6.66
N PRO A 64 22.99 -4.62 6.46
CA PRO A 64 23.95 -5.46 7.16
C PRO A 64 23.86 -5.37 8.69
N GLU A 65 23.65 -4.18 9.23
CA GLU A 65 23.49 -3.97 10.69
C GLU A 65 22.32 -4.76 11.24
N ARG A 66 21.21 -4.82 10.51
CA ARG A 66 20.07 -5.62 10.92
C ARG A 66 20.45 -7.11 10.96
N LYS A 67 21.12 -7.61 9.94
CA LYS A 67 21.54 -9.02 9.89
C LYS A 67 22.48 -9.38 11.03
N GLU A 68 23.29 -8.44 11.45
CA GLU A 68 24.22 -8.64 12.56
C GLU A 68 23.53 -8.71 13.93
N LYS A 69 22.54 -7.84 14.16
CA LYS A 69 21.93 -7.64 15.48
C LYS A 69 20.61 -8.37 15.69
N TRP A 70 19.85 -8.64 14.62
CA TRP A 70 18.49 -9.16 14.74
C TRP A 70 18.20 -10.28 13.77
N TYR A 71 17.51 -11.31 14.25
CA TYR A 71 16.95 -12.36 13.41
C TYR A 71 15.60 -11.94 12.86
N VAL A 72 15.30 -12.42 11.65
CA VAL A 72 13.93 -12.36 11.12
C VAL A 72 13.11 -13.44 11.82
N GLU A 73 12.11 -13.04 12.60
CA GLU A 73 11.25 -13.98 13.32
C GLU A 73 10.08 -14.45 12.44
N ARG A 74 9.31 -13.50 11.93
CA ARG A 74 8.19 -13.79 11.04
C ARG A 74 7.67 -12.51 10.40
N THR A 75 6.77 -12.68 9.42
CA THR A 75 6.03 -11.58 8.82
C THR A 75 4.71 -11.41 9.56
N VAL A 76 4.35 -10.18 9.90
CA VAL A 76 3.08 -9.85 10.55
C VAL A 76 2.34 -8.82 9.71
N GLU A 77 1.00 -8.83 9.79
CA GLU A 77 0.18 -7.83 9.14
C GLU A 77 -0.02 -6.65 10.08
N LYS A 78 0.15 -5.44 9.55
CA LYS A 78 -0.08 -4.19 10.25
C LYS A 78 -1.05 -3.32 9.48
N SER A 79 -1.80 -2.50 10.19
CA SER A 79 -2.69 -1.52 9.60
C SER A 79 -2.23 -0.11 9.94
N LEU A 80 -2.28 0.77 8.96
CA LEU A 80 -1.95 2.18 9.10
C LEU A 80 -3.14 3.01 8.65
N ILE A 81 -3.57 3.95 9.49
CA ILE A 81 -4.64 4.89 9.13
C ILE A 81 -3.98 6.16 8.63
N THR A 82 -4.24 6.50 7.36
CA THR A 82 -3.75 7.72 6.74
C THR A 82 -4.88 8.73 6.58
N SER A 83 -4.57 9.94 6.15
CA SER A 83 -5.59 10.96 5.86
C SER A 83 -6.52 10.56 4.72
N LEU A 84 -6.11 9.63 3.85
CA LEU A 84 -6.91 9.16 2.72
C LEU A 84 -7.70 7.90 3.04
N CYS A 85 -7.08 6.95 3.74
CA CYS A 85 -7.65 5.61 3.89
C CYS A 85 -6.87 4.79 4.91
N ALA A 86 -7.44 3.66 5.31
CA ALA A 86 -6.73 2.65 6.07
C ALA A 86 -6.00 1.71 5.10
N VAL A 87 -4.76 1.35 5.42
CA VAL A 87 -3.93 0.47 4.61
C VAL A 87 -3.40 -0.66 5.47
N SER A 88 -3.60 -1.89 5.01
CA SER A 88 -3.00 -3.07 5.64
C SER A 88 -1.80 -3.51 4.82
N PHE A 89 -0.70 -3.82 5.48
CA PHE A 89 0.54 -4.23 4.81
C PHE A 89 1.30 -5.22 5.68
N ASN A 90 2.18 -5.98 5.04
CA ASN A 90 3.02 -6.94 5.74
C ASN A 90 4.31 -6.29 6.20
N LYS A 91 4.72 -6.60 7.42
CA LYS A 91 5.94 -6.07 8.01
C LYS A 91 6.69 -7.18 8.72
N THR A 92 8.02 -7.09 8.73
CA THR A 92 8.86 -8.11 9.34
C THR A 92 9.01 -7.87 10.84
N LEU A 93 8.76 -8.91 11.64
CA LEU A 93 9.02 -8.93 13.06
C LEU A 93 10.42 -9.48 13.30
N TYR A 94 11.23 -8.77 14.07
CA TYR A 94 12.60 -9.14 14.37
C TYR A 94 12.77 -9.56 15.83
N LYS A 95 13.78 -10.38 16.06
CA LYS A 95 14.18 -10.83 17.40
C LYS A 95 15.63 -10.42 17.64
N ASP A 96 15.87 -9.75 18.77
CA ASP A 96 17.21 -9.34 19.18
C ASP A 96 18.05 -10.58 19.48
N LYS A 97 19.24 -10.67 18.90
CA LYS A 97 20.14 -11.82 19.07
C LYS A 97 20.70 -11.93 20.48
N LYS A 98 20.80 -10.81 21.20
CA LYS A 98 21.36 -10.77 22.56
C LYS A 98 20.30 -10.97 23.63
N THR A 99 19.19 -10.25 23.53
CA THR A 99 18.15 -10.20 24.58
C THR A 99 16.98 -11.12 24.30
N GLY A 100 16.75 -11.48 23.04
CA GLY A 100 15.58 -12.25 22.63
C GLY A 100 14.30 -11.44 22.56
N ASN A 101 14.36 -10.13 22.75
CA ASN A 101 13.20 -9.26 22.65
C ASN A 101 12.76 -9.10 21.20
N MET A 102 11.46 -9.03 21.00
CA MET A 102 10.88 -8.84 19.68
C MET A 102 10.58 -7.37 19.41
N PHE A 103 10.75 -6.94 18.17
CA PHE A 103 10.40 -5.58 17.79
C PHE A 103 10.18 -5.47 16.27
N ILE A 104 9.54 -4.36 15.87
CA ILE A 104 9.26 -4.01 14.50
C ILE A 104 9.80 -2.59 14.27
N PHE A 105 10.49 -2.38 13.13
CA PHE A 105 10.86 -1.02 12.73
C PHE A 105 9.59 -0.28 12.32
N LEU A 106 9.23 0.75 13.08
CA LEU A 106 8.02 1.53 12.83
C LEU A 106 8.32 2.72 11.92
N ILE A 107 7.41 2.95 11.02
CA ILE A 107 7.40 4.14 10.17
C ILE A 107 6.43 5.13 10.80
N LYS A 108 6.95 6.29 11.13
CA LYS A 108 6.13 7.37 11.69
C LYS A 108 5.79 8.38 10.63
#